data_919ddb4b522447c8a16c6bf88e010054
#
_entry.id   919ddb4b522447c8a16c6bf88e010054
#
_cell.length_a   1.000
_cell.length_b   1.000
_cell.length_c   1.000
_cell.angle_alpha   90.00
_cell.angle_beta   90.00
_cell.angle_gamma   90.00
#
_symmetry.space_group_name_H-M   'P 1'
#
loop_
_entity.id
_entity.type
_entity.pdbx_description
1 polymer ?
#
loop_
_entity_poly.entity_id
_entity_poly.type
_entity_poly.pdbx_seq_one_letter_code
_entity_poly.pdbx_strand_id
1 'polypeptide(L)'
;MLVLVAPGQGAQAPGFLTPWLDVPGVADRLTWWSAVADLDLIHYGTEADADTIRDTSIAQPLLVASGIAAALALFPHPAEAFRQVGAVAGHSVGELAAAVGSGAITAESAMTLVRERGRAMAAAAAVTRTSMTAVLGGDVEEVLAKIAEHGLTPANNNGPGQIVAAGTVEQLAAFEADPPAGARLRALSVAGAFHTEHMAPAVDRLAQLAKGVSTQYPRVRYISNRDGRVVHSGQEIVDRIVSQIANPVRWDLCMDTMRELGVTGILEVPPAGTLTGIAKRALKGVETFALKTPDQLDAAREFVAKHAETAHNPLNAAPNWRLLVAPFSGTVQRGEPDAGSVLAPGEHLATIVSRREEQKLFAEHGGTLIEWLVEDGDPVSPGQPLIRIHPKAEAAV
;
A
#
# COMPACT_ATOMS: atom_id res chain seq x y z
N MET A 1 1.51 14.20 -11.88
CA MET A 1 1.81 13.39 -10.67
C MET A 1 2.17 11.97 -11.07
N LEU A 2 3.26 11.42 -10.51
CA LEU A 2 3.70 10.05 -10.69
C LEU A 2 3.14 9.13 -9.60
N VAL A 3 2.68 7.93 -9.98
CA VAL A 3 2.36 6.85 -9.04
C VAL A 3 3.27 5.65 -9.30
N LEU A 4 3.88 5.10 -8.25
CA LEU A 4 4.52 3.79 -8.31
C LEU A 4 3.52 2.72 -7.91
N VAL A 5 3.44 1.65 -8.71
CA VAL A 5 2.55 0.52 -8.41
C VAL A 5 3.33 -0.79 -8.36
N ALA A 6 2.97 -1.65 -7.40
CA ALA A 6 3.57 -2.96 -7.21
C ALA A 6 2.57 -4.06 -7.56
N PRO A 7 2.93 -5.03 -8.43
CA PRO A 7 2.03 -6.07 -8.89
C PRO A 7 1.73 -7.11 -7.80
N GLY A 8 0.64 -7.85 -8.00
CA GLY A 8 0.25 -9.01 -7.23
C GLY A 8 0.75 -10.33 -7.81
N GLN A 9 0.37 -11.43 -7.16
CA GLN A 9 0.69 -12.80 -7.57
C GLN A 9 0.13 -13.11 -8.97
N GLY A 10 0.92 -13.83 -9.76
CA GLY A 10 0.63 -14.15 -11.16
C GLY A 10 1.41 -13.31 -12.17
N ALA A 11 2.15 -12.29 -11.72
CA ALA A 11 3.02 -11.49 -12.58
C ALA A 11 4.42 -12.11 -12.77
N GLN A 12 4.87 -12.98 -11.83
CA GLN A 12 6.20 -13.59 -11.84
C GLN A 12 6.36 -14.62 -12.98
N ALA A 13 7.57 -14.70 -13.51
CA ALA A 13 7.99 -15.70 -14.50
C ALA A 13 9.35 -16.29 -14.10
N PRO A 14 9.68 -17.54 -14.52
CA PRO A 14 11.00 -18.13 -14.24
C PRO A 14 12.13 -17.20 -14.66
N GLY A 15 13.14 -17.06 -13.79
CA GLY A 15 14.33 -16.28 -14.07
C GLY A 15 14.17 -14.76 -14.08
N PHE A 16 13.00 -14.22 -13.66
CA PHE A 16 12.74 -12.77 -13.75
C PHE A 16 13.67 -11.91 -12.88
N LEU A 17 14.31 -12.48 -11.85
CA LEU A 17 15.31 -11.78 -11.03
C LEU A 17 16.73 -11.86 -11.60
N THR A 18 17.00 -12.77 -12.52
CA THR A 18 18.37 -12.97 -13.07
C THR A 18 19.03 -11.67 -13.53
N PRO A 19 18.39 -10.83 -14.37
CA PRO A 19 19.04 -9.61 -14.84
C PRO A 19 19.25 -8.56 -13.73
N TRP A 20 18.54 -8.68 -12.61
CA TRP A 20 18.65 -7.74 -11.48
C TRP A 20 19.85 -8.01 -10.57
N LEU A 21 20.43 -9.22 -10.61
CA LEU A 21 21.59 -9.56 -9.76
C LEU A 21 22.84 -8.76 -10.10
N ASP A 22 22.97 -8.30 -11.34
CA ASP A 22 24.09 -7.48 -11.78
C ASP A 22 23.99 -6.01 -11.36
N VAL A 23 22.84 -5.60 -10.84
CA VAL A 23 22.64 -4.23 -10.33
C VAL A 23 23.33 -4.09 -8.96
N PRO A 24 24.22 -3.08 -8.79
CA PRO A 24 24.96 -2.90 -7.55
C PRO A 24 24.09 -2.94 -6.28
N GLY A 25 24.41 -3.82 -5.35
CA GLY A 25 23.74 -3.98 -4.06
C GLY A 25 22.41 -4.73 -4.09
N VAL A 26 21.91 -5.17 -5.25
CA VAL A 26 20.67 -5.96 -5.32
C VAL A 26 20.91 -7.38 -4.81
N ALA A 27 21.97 -8.05 -5.22
CA ALA A 27 22.30 -9.41 -4.76
C ALA A 27 22.50 -9.45 -3.23
N ASP A 28 23.20 -8.46 -2.66
CA ASP A 28 23.41 -8.37 -1.21
C ASP A 28 22.08 -8.19 -0.45
N ARG A 29 21.19 -7.34 -0.95
CA ARG A 29 19.86 -7.14 -0.35
C ARG A 29 19.01 -8.41 -0.44
N LEU A 30 19.00 -9.08 -1.59
CA LEU A 30 18.28 -10.33 -1.76
C LEU A 30 18.82 -11.42 -0.83
N THR A 31 20.13 -11.50 -0.64
CA THR A 31 20.76 -12.43 0.32
C THR A 31 20.31 -12.12 1.76
N TRP A 32 20.33 -10.84 2.15
CA TRP A 32 19.84 -10.42 3.47
C TRP A 32 18.37 -10.72 3.66
N TRP A 33 17.52 -10.36 2.69
CA TRP A 33 16.09 -10.61 2.76
C TRP A 33 15.73 -12.10 2.66
N SER A 34 16.59 -12.92 2.01
CA SER A 34 16.45 -14.38 2.04
C SER A 34 16.55 -14.91 3.47
N ALA A 35 17.51 -14.39 4.25
CA ALA A 35 17.64 -14.75 5.66
C ALA A 35 16.44 -14.30 6.49
N VAL A 36 15.91 -13.08 6.25
CA VAL A 36 14.71 -12.55 6.94
C VAL A 36 13.47 -13.35 6.57
N ALA A 37 13.31 -13.68 5.29
CA ALA A 37 12.16 -14.42 4.77
C ALA A 37 12.24 -15.93 5.03
N ASP A 38 13.39 -16.45 5.48
CA ASP A 38 13.66 -17.89 5.56
C ASP A 38 13.30 -18.59 4.23
N LEU A 39 13.79 -18.01 3.12
CA LEU A 39 13.53 -18.44 1.75
C LEU A 39 14.65 -17.96 0.83
N ASP A 40 15.24 -18.84 0.05
CA ASP A 40 16.27 -18.46 -0.92
C ASP A 40 15.69 -17.72 -2.12
N LEU A 41 15.56 -16.39 -1.97
CA LEU A 41 14.98 -15.51 -3.00
C LEU A 41 15.79 -15.52 -4.30
N ILE A 42 17.11 -15.70 -4.22
CA ILE A 42 17.95 -15.75 -5.39
C ILE A 42 17.68 -17.02 -6.18
N HIS A 43 17.76 -18.19 -5.53
CA HIS A 43 17.48 -19.46 -6.19
C HIS A 43 16.06 -19.47 -6.81
N TYR A 44 15.03 -19.16 -6.02
CA TYR A 44 13.65 -19.18 -6.53
C TYR A 44 13.39 -18.13 -7.61
N GLY A 45 14.05 -16.98 -7.57
CA GLY A 45 13.87 -15.91 -8.56
C GLY A 45 14.64 -16.09 -9.86
N THR A 46 15.65 -17.00 -9.89
CA THR A 46 16.55 -17.19 -11.04
C THR A 46 16.49 -18.59 -11.66
N GLU A 47 16.35 -19.65 -10.86
CA GLU A 47 16.53 -21.03 -11.31
C GLU A 47 15.25 -21.86 -11.25
N ALA A 48 14.32 -21.51 -10.34
CA ALA A 48 13.11 -22.30 -10.13
C ALA A 48 12.15 -22.22 -11.32
N ASP A 49 11.46 -23.32 -11.58
CA ASP A 49 10.48 -23.42 -12.66
C ASP A 49 9.16 -22.71 -12.35
N ALA A 50 8.29 -22.64 -13.36
CA ALA A 50 7.01 -21.95 -13.27
C ALA A 50 6.05 -22.56 -12.25
N ASP A 51 6.09 -23.87 -12.04
CA ASP A 51 5.21 -24.55 -11.08
C ASP A 51 5.67 -24.28 -9.65
N THR A 52 6.97 -24.29 -9.40
CA THR A 52 7.57 -23.97 -8.10
C THR A 52 7.27 -22.53 -7.67
N ILE A 53 7.51 -21.53 -8.55
CA ILE A 53 7.28 -20.12 -8.21
C ILE A 53 5.79 -19.72 -8.22
N ARG A 54 4.89 -20.64 -8.53
CA ARG A 54 3.43 -20.44 -8.39
C ARG A 54 2.96 -20.63 -6.96
N ASP A 55 3.71 -21.37 -6.14
CA ASP A 55 3.40 -21.55 -4.73
C ASP A 55 3.31 -20.18 -4.02
N THR A 56 2.20 -19.97 -3.30
CA THR A 56 1.90 -18.69 -2.65
C THR A 56 2.96 -18.30 -1.62
N SER A 57 3.56 -19.28 -0.92
CA SER A 57 4.60 -19.06 0.07
C SER A 57 5.95 -18.64 -0.56
N ILE A 58 6.14 -18.90 -1.85
CA ILE A 58 7.32 -18.54 -2.64
C ILE A 58 7.06 -17.26 -3.45
N ALA A 59 5.94 -17.23 -4.18
CA ALA A 59 5.59 -16.12 -5.07
C ALA A 59 5.54 -14.77 -4.35
N GLN A 60 4.90 -14.71 -3.17
CA GLN A 60 4.68 -13.46 -2.48
C GLN A 60 5.98 -12.81 -1.98
N PRO A 61 6.90 -13.51 -1.29
CA PRO A 61 8.19 -12.93 -0.95
C PRO A 61 9.02 -12.49 -2.16
N LEU A 62 9.01 -13.24 -3.26
CA LEU A 62 9.69 -12.88 -4.49
C LEU A 62 9.19 -11.55 -5.07
N LEU A 63 7.87 -11.37 -5.13
CA LEU A 63 7.23 -10.16 -5.65
C LEU A 63 7.55 -8.92 -4.81
N VAL A 64 7.46 -9.05 -3.49
CA VAL A 64 7.77 -7.93 -2.58
C VAL A 64 9.25 -7.58 -2.65
N ALA A 65 10.14 -8.56 -2.59
CA ALA A 65 11.58 -8.34 -2.68
C ALA A 65 11.99 -7.69 -4.00
N SER A 66 11.48 -8.20 -5.14
CA SER A 66 11.80 -7.64 -6.46
C SER A 66 11.33 -6.20 -6.62
N GLY A 67 10.10 -5.89 -6.17
CA GLY A 67 9.55 -4.54 -6.22
C GLY A 67 10.37 -3.55 -5.39
N ILE A 68 10.74 -3.92 -4.16
CA ILE A 68 11.58 -3.07 -3.28
C ILE A 68 12.98 -2.91 -3.87
N ALA A 69 13.62 -4.00 -4.34
CA ALA A 69 14.96 -3.95 -4.91
C ALA A 69 15.05 -3.03 -6.13
N ALA A 70 14.06 -3.14 -7.03
CA ALA A 70 13.99 -2.29 -8.22
C ALA A 70 13.69 -0.82 -7.87
N ALA A 71 12.84 -0.56 -6.89
CA ALA A 71 12.60 0.81 -6.42
C ALA A 71 13.87 1.44 -5.83
N LEU A 72 14.67 0.68 -5.07
CA LEU A 72 15.97 1.14 -4.54
C LEU A 72 17.03 1.33 -5.64
N ALA A 73 16.98 0.56 -6.72
CA ALA A 73 17.84 0.75 -7.88
C ALA A 73 17.44 2.00 -8.72
N LEU A 74 16.14 2.26 -8.80
CA LEU A 74 15.59 3.43 -9.48
C LEU A 74 15.86 4.72 -8.69
N PHE A 75 15.72 4.67 -7.37
CA PHE A 75 15.94 5.78 -6.43
C PHE A 75 17.02 5.40 -5.42
N PRO A 76 18.32 5.63 -5.72
CA PRO A 76 19.40 5.29 -4.80
C PRO A 76 19.28 5.95 -3.42
N HIS A 77 18.60 7.09 -3.36
CA HIS A 77 18.32 7.79 -2.11
C HIS A 77 16.80 7.86 -1.86
N PRO A 78 16.28 7.26 -0.79
CA PRO A 78 14.84 7.29 -0.48
C PRO A 78 14.22 8.68 -0.46
N ALA A 79 14.99 9.70 -0.05
CA ALA A 79 14.53 11.09 -0.07
C ALA A 79 14.20 11.61 -1.48
N GLU A 80 14.82 11.06 -2.53
CA GLU A 80 14.49 11.41 -3.92
C GLU A 80 13.15 10.82 -4.33
N ALA A 81 12.90 9.55 -3.97
CA ALA A 81 11.61 8.93 -4.20
C ALA A 81 10.49 9.75 -3.54
N PHE A 82 10.66 10.15 -2.27
CA PHE A 82 9.66 10.95 -1.54
C PHE A 82 9.38 12.33 -2.16
N ARG A 83 10.33 12.89 -2.91
CA ARG A 83 10.12 14.17 -3.63
C ARG A 83 9.48 14.01 -5.01
N GLN A 84 9.70 12.88 -5.67
CA GLN A 84 9.32 12.68 -7.07
C GLN A 84 8.05 11.85 -7.24
N VAL A 85 7.73 11.00 -6.25
CA VAL A 85 6.57 10.11 -6.27
C VAL A 85 5.42 10.74 -5.51
N GLY A 86 4.31 10.96 -6.17
CA GLY A 86 3.12 11.58 -5.58
C GLY A 86 2.24 10.59 -4.80
N ALA A 87 2.21 9.31 -5.23
CA ALA A 87 1.53 8.25 -4.51
C ALA A 87 2.14 6.87 -4.81
N VAL A 88 1.86 5.92 -3.93
CA VAL A 88 2.17 4.50 -4.10
C VAL A 88 0.92 3.67 -3.92
N ALA A 89 0.81 2.56 -4.66
CA ALA A 89 -0.22 1.57 -4.49
C ALA A 89 0.35 0.17 -4.79
N GLY A 90 -0.28 -0.85 -4.27
CA GLY A 90 0.06 -2.24 -4.60
C GLY A 90 -1.19 -3.06 -4.81
N HIS A 91 -1.15 -4.04 -5.70
CA HIS A 91 -2.25 -4.97 -5.88
C HIS A 91 -2.05 -6.18 -4.98
N SER A 92 -2.99 -6.46 -4.07
CA SER A 92 -2.89 -7.59 -3.15
C SER A 92 -1.56 -7.57 -2.36
N VAL A 93 -0.70 -8.57 -2.52
CA VAL A 93 0.61 -8.65 -1.86
C VAL A 93 1.52 -7.44 -2.18
N GLY A 94 1.32 -6.80 -3.32
CA GLY A 94 2.03 -5.58 -3.71
C GLY A 94 1.83 -4.41 -2.73
N GLU A 95 0.76 -4.41 -1.93
CA GLU A 95 0.57 -3.41 -0.86
C GLU A 95 1.72 -3.38 0.15
N LEU A 96 2.42 -4.51 0.37
CA LEU A 96 3.60 -4.55 1.25
C LEU A 96 4.79 -3.77 0.65
N ALA A 97 5.04 -3.94 -0.65
CA ALA A 97 6.07 -3.14 -1.34
C ALA A 97 5.69 -1.64 -1.39
N ALA A 98 4.41 -1.32 -1.59
CA ALA A 98 3.90 0.04 -1.52
C ALA A 98 4.04 0.65 -0.12
N ALA A 99 3.81 -0.12 0.95
CA ALA A 99 4.00 0.33 2.33
C ALA A 99 5.47 0.70 2.63
N VAL A 100 6.43 -0.07 2.09
CA VAL A 100 7.86 0.28 2.14
C VAL A 100 8.13 1.54 1.30
N GLY A 101 7.60 1.60 0.09
CA GLY A 101 7.75 2.75 -0.81
C GLY A 101 7.16 4.05 -0.25
N SER A 102 6.12 3.97 0.60
CA SER A 102 5.58 5.12 1.31
C SER A 102 6.41 5.55 2.53
N GLY A 103 7.33 4.70 3.01
CA GLY A 103 8.07 4.89 4.25
C GLY A 103 7.29 4.50 5.51
N ALA A 104 6.14 3.83 5.39
CA ALA A 104 5.32 3.42 6.53
C ALA A 104 5.93 2.27 7.34
N ILE A 105 6.63 1.33 6.66
CA ILE A 105 7.35 0.21 7.27
C ILE A 105 8.71 0.01 6.61
N THR A 106 9.60 -0.72 7.27
CA THR A 106 10.92 -1.08 6.69
C THR A 106 10.79 -2.27 5.74
N ALA A 107 11.82 -2.46 4.88
CA ALA A 107 11.88 -3.62 3.99
C ALA A 107 11.90 -4.94 4.78
N GLU A 108 12.64 -5.00 5.89
CA GLU A 108 12.71 -6.17 6.77
C GLU A 108 11.37 -6.51 7.38
N SER A 109 10.61 -5.49 7.83
CA SER A 109 9.25 -5.67 8.34
C SER A 109 8.33 -6.23 7.24
N ALA A 110 8.43 -5.70 6.01
CA ALA A 110 7.67 -6.21 4.86
C ALA A 110 8.03 -7.65 4.53
N MET A 111 9.33 -8.01 4.55
CA MET A 111 9.79 -9.38 4.29
C MET A 111 9.33 -10.36 5.37
N THR A 112 9.32 -9.95 6.63
CA THR A 112 8.79 -10.74 7.74
C THR A 112 7.28 -10.96 7.59
N LEU A 113 6.53 -9.90 7.29
CA LEU A 113 5.08 -9.99 7.07
C LEU A 113 4.73 -10.84 5.85
N VAL A 114 5.43 -10.67 4.73
CA VAL A 114 5.11 -11.41 3.50
C VAL A 114 5.42 -12.90 3.61
N ARG A 115 6.48 -13.28 4.34
CA ARG A 115 6.77 -14.68 4.66
C ARG A 115 5.58 -15.35 5.34
N GLU A 116 5.12 -14.76 6.43
CA GLU A 116 4.00 -15.33 7.19
C GLU A 116 2.68 -15.24 6.43
N ARG A 117 2.45 -14.15 5.67
CA ARG A 117 1.29 -14.02 4.80
C ARG A 117 1.24 -15.15 3.77
N GLY A 118 2.32 -15.38 3.05
CA GLY A 118 2.40 -16.43 2.04
C GLY A 118 2.16 -17.81 2.61
N ARG A 119 2.83 -18.14 3.73
CA ARG A 119 2.69 -19.43 4.44
C ARG A 119 1.27 -19.62 4.99
N ALA A 120 0.72 -18.63 5.65
CA ALA A 120 -0.62 -18.72 6.23
C ALA A 120 -1.71 -18.85 5.17
N MET A 121 -1.60 -18.09 4.06
CA MET A 121 -2.55 -18.20 2.95
C MET A 121 -2.44 -19.54 2.22
N ALA A 122 -1.23 -20.10 2.03
CA ALA A 122 -1.04 -21.41 1.46
C ALA A 122 -1.66 -22.50 2.36
N ALA A 123 -1.46 -22.40 3.68
CA ALA A 123 -2.07 -23.32 4.65
C ALA A 123 -3.61 -23.20 4.65
N ALA A 124 -4.17 -21.98 4.61
CA ALA A 124 -5.62 -21.79 4.54
C ALA A 124 -6.22 -22.36 3.23
N ALA A 125 -5.53 -22.18 2.10
CA ALA A 125 -5.95 -22.74 0.81
C ALA A 125 -6.00 -24.28 0.80
N ALA A 126 -5.20 -24.94 1.63
CA ALA A 126 -5.18 -26.40 1.74
C ALA A 126 -6.37 -26.98 2.53
N VAL A 127 -7.12 -26.16 3.28
CA VAL A 127 -8.24 -26.62 4.11
C VAL A 127 -9.45 -27.01 3.27
N THR A 128 -9.78 -26.18 2.26
CA THR A 128 -10.93 -26.41 1.38
C THR A 128 -10.50 -26.24 -0.06
N ARG A 129 -10.99 -27.11 -0.94
CA ARG A 129 -10.72 -27.01 -2.38
C ARG A 129 -11.45 -25.80 -2.96
N THR A 130 -10.70 -24.75 -3.16
CA THR A 130 -11.19 -23.47 -3.68
C THR A 130 -10.33 -23.01 -4.86
N SER A 131 -10.83 -22.09 -5.65
CA SER A 131 -10.10 -21.50 -6.78
C SER A 131 -10.63 -20.11 -7.10
N MET A 132 -10.15 -19.55 -8.21
CA MET A 132 -10.56 -18.24 -8.71
C MET A 132 -10.74 -18.28 -10.22
N THR A 133 -11.69 -17.48 -10.73
CA THR A 133 -11.97 -17.34 -12.16
C THR A 133 -12.06 -15.87 -12.53
N ALA A 134 -11.28 -15.45 -13.52
CA ALA A 134 -11.40 -14.10 -14.08
C ALA A 134 -12.62 -14.02 -14.98
N VAL A 135 -13.44 -13.01 -14.75
CA VAL A 135 -14.61 -12.62 -15.57
C VAL A 135 -14.18 -11.44 -16.43
N LEU A 136 -14.15 -11.63 -17.73
CA LEU A 136 -13.65 -10.66 -18.70
C LEU A 136 -14.80 -10.17 -19.59
N GLY A 137 -15.12 -8.88 -19.51
CA GLY A 137 -16.28 -8.26 -20.19
C GLY A 137 -17.56 -8.40 -19.38
N GLY A 138 -18.70 -8.19 -20.02
CA GLY A 138 -20.02 -8.12 -19.40
C GLY A 138 -20.30 -6.78 -18.74
N ASP A 139 -21.56 -6.55 -18.37
CA ASP A 139 -21.97 -5.45 -17.54
C ASP A 139 -21.54 -5.70 -16.08
N VAL A 140 -21.01 -4.68 -15.40
CA VAL A 140 -20.42 -4.83 -14.05
C VAL A 140 -21.47 -5.24 -13.03
N GLU A 141 -22.67 -4.65 -13.08
CA GLU A 141 -23.74 -4.94 -12.12
C GLU A 141 -24.28 -6.35 -12.32
N GLU A 142 -24.48 -6.77 -13.59
CA GLU A 142 -24.89 -8.12 -13.93
C GLU A 142 -23.83 -9.16 -13.52
N VAL A 143 -22.55 -8.87 -13.75
CA VAL A 143 -21.44 -9.75 -13.33
C VAL A 143 -21.41 -9.91 -11.83
N LEU A 144 -21.53 -8.83 -11.05
CA LEU A 144 -21.53 -8.88 -9.58
C LEU A 144 -22.79 -9.64 -9.06
N ALA A 145 -23.95 -9.39 -9.64
CA ALA A 145 -25.18 -10.10 -9.29
C ALA A 145 -25.05 -11.62 -9.55
N LYS A 146 -24.47 -11.99 -10.70
CA LYS A 146 -24.27 -13.40 -11.08
C LYS A 146 -23.25 -14.10 -10.18
N ILE A 147 -22.16 -13.41 -9.80
CA ILE A 147 -21.18 -13.89 -8.81
C ILE A 147 -21.88 -14.19 -7.48
N ALA A 148 -22.73 -13.25 -7.00
CA ALA A 148 -23.47 -13.40 -5.74
C ALA A 148 -24.50 -14.54 -5.82
N GLU A 149 -25.22 -14.69 -6.93
CA GLU A 149 -26.19 -15.76 -7.16
C GLU A 149 -25.58 -17.16 -6.99
N HIS A 150 -24.32 -17.33 -7.45
CA HIS A 150 -23.59 -18.59 -7.30
C HIS A 150 -22.84 -18.72 -5.94
N GLY A 151 -23.08 -17.79 -4.99
CA GLY A 151 -22.43 -17.80 -3.67
C GLY A 151 -20.93 -17.57 -3.73
N LEU A 152 -20.43 -16.95 -4.82
CA LEU A 152 -19.04 -16.59 -5.02
C LEU A 152 -18.76 -15.19 -4.44
N THR A 153 -17.50 -14.91 -4.18
CA THR A 153 -17.00 -13.60 -3.75
C THR A 153 -16.30 -12.89 -4.90
N PRO A 154 -16.60 -11.60 -5.19
CA PRO A 154 -15.82 -10.80 -6.13
C PRO A 154 -14.48 -10.39 -5.50
N ALA A 155 -13.54 -11.32 -5.45
CA ALA A 155 -12.28 -11.23 -4.72
C ALA A 155 -11.36 -10.10 -5.19
N ASN A 156 -11.38 -9.80 -6.51
CA ASN A 156 -10.66 -8.65 -7.07
C ASN A 156 -11.59 -7.91 -8.03
N ASN A 157 -11.81 -6.63 -7.80
CA ASN A 157 -12.37 -5.75 -8.79
C ASN A 157 -11.23 -4.92 -9.41
N ASN A 158 -10.85 -5.29 -10.62
CA ASN A 158 -9.73 -4.67 -11.34
C ASN A 158 -10.16 -3.52 -12.26
N GLY A 159 -11.42 -3.10 -12.16
CA GLY A 159 -12.01 -2.06 -12.98
C GLY A 159 -12.82 -2.59 -14.15
N PRO A 160 -13.22 -1.71 -15.09
CA PRO A 160 -14.12 -2.06 -16.17
C PRO A 160 -13.67 -3.27 -16.97
N GLY A 161 -14.54 -4.29 -17.02
CA GLY A 161 -14.33 -5.50 -17.80
C GLY A 161 -13.34 -6.51 -17.20
N GLN A 162 -12.99 -6.41 -15.93
CA GLN A 162 -12.17 -7.44 -15.26
C GLN A 162 -12.49 -7.56 -13.77
N ILE A 163 -13.27 -8.56 -13.41
CA ILE A 163 -13.55 -8.96 -12.03
C ILE A 163 -13.07 -10.39 -11.84
N VAL A 164 -12.58 -10.73 -10.65
CA VAL A 164 -12.18 -12.10 -10.31
C VAL A 164 -13.16 -12.65 -9.29
N ALA A 165 -13.88 -13.69 -9.67
CA ALA A 165 -14.76 -14.46 -8.79
C ALA A 165 -13.96 -15.55 -8.08
N ALA A 166 -14.22 -15.76 -6.80
CA ALA A 166 -13.53 -16.76 -5.98
C ALA A 166 -14.53 -17.52 -5.09
N GLY A 167 -14.25 -18.81 -4.87
CA GLY A 167 -15.07 -19.68 -4.05
C GLY A 167 -14.66 -21.14 -4.17
N THR A 168 -15.57 -22.06 -3.83
CA THR A 168 -15.29 -23.50 -3.99
C THR A 168 -15.25 -23.92 -5.45
N VAL A 169 -14.58 -25.01 -5.73
CA VAL A 169 -14.50 -25.55 -7.09
C VAL A 169 -15.89 -25.88 -7.63
N GLU A 170 -16.80 -26.33 -6.79
CA GLU A 170 -18.20 -26.66 -7.16
C GLU A 170 -18.98 -25.38 -7.52
N GLN A 171 -18.83 -24.31 -6.75
CA GLN A 171 -19.46 -23.01 -7.05
C GLN A 171 -18.94 -22.44 -8.38
N LEU A 172 -17.63 -22.50 -8.61
CA LEU A 172 -17.02 -22.03 -9.84
C LEU A 172 -17.46 -22.86 -11.06
N ALA A 173 -17.62 -24.18 -10.91
CA ALA A 173 -18.13 -25.04 -11.99
C ALA A 173 -19.60 -24.71 -12.32
N ALA A 174 -20.43 -24.44 -11.32
CA ALA A 174 -21.80 -23.99 -11.53
C ALA A 174 -21.86 -22.61 -12.24
N PHE A 175 -20.98 -21.69 -11.84
CA PHE A 175 -20.83 -20.37 -12.46
C PHE A 175 -20.34 -20.44 -13.91
N GLU A 176 -19.45 -21.40 -14.22
CA GLU A 176 -18.96 -21.64 -15.59
C GLU A 176 -20.06 -22.19 -16.50
N ALA A 177 -20.99 -22.97 -15.95
CA ALA A 177 -22.14 -23.50 -16.66
C ALA A 177 -23.24 -22.44 -16.92
N ASP A 178 -23.25 -21.36 -16.14
CA ASP A 178 -24.24 -20.26 -16.22
C ASP A 178 -23.53 -18.88 -16.13
N PRO A 179 -22.72 -18.52 -17.14
CA PRO A 179 -21.89 -17.33 -17.11
C PRO A 179 -22.69 -16.03 -17.28
N PRO A 180 -22.20 -14.87 -16.78
CA PRO A 180 -22.80 -13.58 -17.06
C PRO A 180 -22.85 -13.28 -18.57
N ALA A 181 -23.91 -12.62 -19.02
CA ALA A 181 -24.06 -12.27 -20.42
C ALA A 181 -22.91 -11.39 -20.93
N GLY A 182 -22.38 -11.69 -22.11
CA GLY A 182 -21.30 -10.92 -22.73
C GLY A 182 -19.93 -11.04 -22.04
N ALA A 183 -19.80 -11.87 -21.01
CA ALA A 183 -18.53 -12.12 -20.31
C ALA A 183 -17.86 -13.41 -20.81
N ARG A 184 -16.53 -13.46 -20.69
CA ARG A 184 -15.73 -14.68 -20.86
C ARG A 184 -15.11 -15.06 -19.53
N LEU A 185 -15.23 -16.31 -19.18
CA LEU A 185 -14.61 -16.86 -17.97
C LEU A 185 -13.23 -17.44 -18.30
N ARG A 186 -12.27 -17.21 -17.42
CA ARG A 186 -10.93 -17.78 -17.49
C ARG A 186 -10.51 -18.25 -16.11
N ALA A 187 -10.39 -19.55 -15.92
CA ALA A 187 -9.85 -20.12 -14.69
C ALA A 187 -8.43 -19.62 -14.45
N LEU A 188 -8.14 -19.27 -13.20
CA LEU A 188 -6.81 -18.84 -12.78
C LEU A 188 -6.04 -20.01 -12.17
N SER A 189 -4.75 -20.09 -12.48
CA SER A 189 -3.85 -21.09 -11.88
C SER A 189 -3.39 -20.67 -10.50
N VAL A 190 -4.32 -20.68 -9.52
CA VAL A 190 -4.07 -20.33 -8.12
C VAL A 190 -4.57 -21.44 -7.21
N ALA A 191 -3.95 -21.57 -6.04
CA ALA A 191 -4.19 -22.66 -5.11
C ALA A 191 -5.43 -22.48 -4.23
N GLY A 192 -6.09 -21.31 -4.23
CA GLY A 192 -7.20 -21.06 -3.33
C GLY A 192 -8.00 -19.81 -3.65
N ALA A 193 -9.15 -19.65 -3.00
CA ALA A 193 -10.01 -18.47 -3.07
C ALA A 193 -9.44 -17.34 -2.18
N PHE A 194 -8.40 -16.67 -2.67
CA PHE A 194 -7.79 -15.53 -1.99
C PHE A 194 -8.77 -14.37 -1.86
N HIS A 195 -8.60 -13.55 -0.84
CA HIS A 195 -9.45 -12.38 -0.58
C HIS A 195 -10.93 -12.70 -0.31
N THR A 196 -11.17 -13.88 0.27
CA THR A 196 -12.49 -14.36 0.70
C THR A 196 -12.44 -14.88 2.14
N GLU A 197 -13.60 -15.23 2.69
CA GLU A 197 -13.71 -15.86 4.01
C GLU A 197 -12.88 -17.15 4.17
N HIS A 198 -12.60 -17.87 3.08
CA HIS A 198 -11.73 -19.05 3.09
C HIS A 198 -10.32 -18.75 3.57
N MET A 199 -9.89 -17.48 3.53
CA MET A 199 -8.60 -17.03 4.02
C MET A 199 -8.63 -16.51 5.47
N ALA A 200 -9.77 -16.54 6.15
CA ALA A 200 -9.90 -16.07 7.54
C ALA A 200 -8.88 -16.70 8.51
N PRO A 201 -8.54 -18.03 8.40
CA PRO A 201 -7.53 -18.62 9.28
C PRO A 201 -6.14 -17.98 9.17
N ALA A 202 -5.82 -17.36 8.03
CA ALA A 202 -4.55 -16.68 7.84
C ALA A 202 -4.49 -15.29 8.49
N VAL A 203 -5.64 -14.66 8.74
CA VAL A 203 -5.73 -13.30 9.30
C VAL A 203 -5.19 -13.23 10.72
N ASP A 204 -5.62 -14.12 11.60
CA ASP A 204 -5.26 -14.10 13.02
C ASP A 204 -3.75 -14.24 13.24
N ARG A 205 -3.12 -15.14 12.47
CA ARG A 205 -1.68 -15.35 12.54
C ARG A 205 -0.90 -14.11 12.14
N LEU A 206 -1.29 -13.49 11.02
CA LEU A 206 -0.63 -12.28 10.54
C LEU A 206 -0.91 -11.08 11.46
N ALA A 207 -2.12 -10.97 12.03
CA ALA A 207 -2.49 -9.95 12.99
C ALA A 207 -1.62 -9.99 14.26
N GLN A 208 -1.29 -11.18 14.77
CA GLN A 208 -0.38 -11.30 15.92
C GLN A 208 1.02 -10.80 15.60
N LEU A 209 1.57 -11.15 14.43
CA LEU A 209 2.88 -10.70 14.00
C LEU A 209 2.89 -9.18 13.76
N ALA A 210 1.84 -8.65 13.17
CA ALA A 210 1.69 -7.23 12.86
C ALA A 210 1.77 -6.31 14.08
N LYS A 211 1.37 -6.79 15.27
CA LYS A 211 1.51 -6.04 16.53
C LYS A 211 2.96 -5.69 16.89
N GLY A 212 3.93 -6.48 16.40
CA GLY A 212 5.35 -6.24 16.62
C GLY A 212 6.02 -5.37 15.55
N VAL A 213 5.28 -4.95 14.52
CA VAL A 213 5.82 -4.13 13.44
C VAL A 213 5.88 -2.67 13.84
N SER A 214 7.07 -2.10 13.81
CA SER A 214 7.25 -0.66 13.99
C SER A 214 6.77 0.08 12.75
N THR A 215 5.86 1.02 12.91
CA THR A 215 5.28 1.80 11.83
C THR A 215 5.62 3.27 11.94
N GLN A 216 5.60 3.98 10.80
CA GLN A 216 5.78 5.42 10.72
C GLN A 216 4.66 6.04 9.87
N TYR A 217 4.48 7.35 9.97
CA TYR A 217 3.60 8.06 9.04
C TYR A 217 4.16 7.97 7.62
N PRO A 218 3.31 7.61 6.63
CA PRO A 218 3.75 7.53 5.24
C PRO A 218 4.19 8.92 4.75
N ARG A 219 5.32 8.96 4.05
CA ARG A 219 5.88 10.18 3.45
C ARG A 219 5.37 10.42 2.03
N VAL A 220 4.78 9.40 1.43
CA VAL A 220 4.12 9.42 0.13
C VAL A 220 2.71 8.89 0.31
N ARG A 221 1.73 9.43 -0.40
CA ARG A 221 0.35 8.95 -0.32
C ARG A 221 0.29 7.45 -0.59
N TYR A 222 -0.24 6.70 0.35
CA TYR A 222 -0.49 5.27 0.20
C TYR A 222 -1.97 5.05 -0.12
N ILE A 223 -2.26 4.46 -1.28
CA ILE A 223 -3.63 4.16 -1.73
C ILE A 223 -3.94 2.70 -1.40
N SER A 224 -5.00 2.47 -0.61
CA SER A 224 -5.34 1.14 -0.08
C SER A 224 -6.32 0.37 -0.95
N ASN A 225 -6.11 -0.92 -1.10
CA ASN A 225 -7.02 -1.84 -1.80
C ASN A 225 -8.38 -2.01 -1.14
N ARG A 226 -8.53 -1.65 0.13
CA ARG A 226 -9.79 -1.81 0.86
C ARG A 226 -10.92 -0.97 0.28
N ASP A 227 -10.63 0.29 -0.01
CA ASP A 227 -11.62 1.31 -0.38
C ASP A 227 -11.09 2.37 -1.36
N GLY A 228 -9.88 2.19 -1.87
CA GLY A 228 -9.19 3.15 -2.74
C GLY A 228 -8.69 4.41 -2.03
N ARG A 229 -8.94 4.59 -0.74
CA ARG A 229 -8.59 5.83 -0.03
C ARG A 229 -7.10 5.95 0.24
N VAL A 230 -6.64 7.20 0.31
CA VAL A 230 -5.31 7.52 0.83
C VAL A 230 -5.30 7.31 2.33
N VAL A 231 -4.33 6.54 2.82
CA VAL A 231 -4.15 6.24 4.25
C VAL A 231 -2.96 7.01 4.79
N HIS A 232 -3.14 7.66 5.93
CA HIS A 232 -2.15 8.57 6.52
C HIS A 232 -1.46 8.00 7.78
N SER A 233 -1.88 6.85 8.27
CA SER A 233 -1.30 6.19 9.45
C SER A 233 -0.61 4.90 9.04
N GLY A 234 0.65 4.71 9.44
CA GLY A 234 1.39 3.47 9.20
C GLY A 234 0.75 2.27 9.90
N GLN A 235 0.19 2.45 11.10
CA GLN A 235 -0.53 1.38 11.80
C GLN A 235 -1.78 0.97 11.01
N GLU A 236 -2.57 1.95 10.55
CA GLU A 236 -3.75 1.66 9.74
C GLU A 236 -3.39 0.96 8.42
N ILE A 237 -2.25 1.32 7.79
CA ILE A 237 -1.75 0.62 6.60
C ILE A 237 -1.53 -0.86 6.91
N VAL A 238 -0.83 -1.17 8.00
CA VAL A 238 -0.55 -2.56 8.40
C VAL A 238 -1.84 -3.31 8.73
N ASP A 239 -2.77 -2.69 9.46
CA ASP A 239 -4.06 -3.30 9.81
C ASP A 239 -4.90 -3.61 8.55
N ARG A 240 -4.88 -2.70 7.56
CA ARG A 240 -5.56 -2.91 6.27
C ARG A 240 -4.92 -4.03 5.45
N ILE A 241 -3.59 -4.13 5.42
CA ILE A 241 -2.86 -5.22 4.76
C ILE A 241 -3.20 -6.58 5.39
N VAL A 242 -3.31 -6.65 6.72
CA VAL A 242 -3.74 -7.87 7.43
C VAL A 242 -5.17 -8.23 7.07
N SER A 243 -6.08 -7.27 7.15
CA SER A 243 -7.50 -7.47 6.83
C SER A 243 -7.72 -7.87 5.37
N GLN A 244 -6.90 -7.39 4.43
CA GLN A 244 -7.00 -7.65 2.99
C GLN A 244 -6.96 -9.15 2.65
N ILE A 245 -6.30 -9.97 3.46
CA ILE A 245 -6.17 -11.42 3.22
C ILE A 245 -7.53 -12.08 2.99
N ALA A 246 -8.53 -11.69 3.78
CA ALA A 246 -9.90 -12.24 3.74
C ALA A 246 -10.94 -11.26 3.16
N ASN A 247 -10.50 -10.16 2.56
CA ASN A 247 -11.39 -9.13 2.02
C ASN A 247 -11.02 -8.76 0.58
N PRO A 248 -11.99 -8.35 -0.26
CA PRO A 248 -11.78 -8.03 -1.65
C PRO A 248 -10.73 -6.93 -1.90
N VAL A 249 -10.01 -7.07 -3.00
CA VAL A 249 -9.12 -6.05 -3.56
C VAL A 249 -9.93 -5.12 -4.46
N ARG A 250 -10.10 -3.86 -4.06
CA ARG A 250 -10.81 -2.82 -4.80
C ARG A 250 -9.83 -1.97 -5.61
N TRP A 251 -9.19 -2.61 -6.62
CA TRP A 251 -8.26 -1.91 -7.51
C TRP A 251 -8.96 -0.85 -8.38
N ASP A 252 -10.23 -1.08 -8.70
CA ASP A 252 -11.11 -0.11 -9.34
C ASP A 252 -11.13 1.22 -8.58
N LEU A 253 -11.36 1.19 -7.27
CA LEU A 253 -11.37 2.39 -6.43
C LEU A 253 -9.99 3.03 -6.26
N CYS A 254 -8.91 2.22 -6.27
CA CYS A 254 -7.55 2.77 -6.31
C CYS A 254 -7.32 3.60 -7.59
N MET A 255 -7.79 3.11 -8.74
CA MET A 255 -7.68 3.85 -10.00
C MET A 255 -8.57 5.10 -10.04
N ASP A 256 -9.74 5.06 -9.42
CA ASP A 256 -10.59 6.24 -9.28
C ASP A 256 -9.88 7.33 -8.48
N THR A 257 -9.29 6.98 -7.34
CA THR A 257 -8.45 7.90 -6.55
C THR A 257 -7.26 8.43 -7.35
N MET A 258 -6.58 7.58 -8.13
CA MET A 258 -5.49 8.06 -9.01
C MET A 258 -6.00 9.10 -10.01
N ARG A 259 -7.21 8.92 -10.55
CA ARG A 259 -7.86 9.89 -11.47
C ARG A 259 -8.17 11.19 -10.75
N GLU A 260 -8.76 11.12 -9.55
CA GLU A 260 -9.09 12.29 -8.73
C GLU A 260 -7.86 13.10 -8.31
N LEU A 261 -6.75 12.40 -8.04
CA LEU A 261 -5.46 13.02 -7.72
C LEU A 261 -4.76 13.64 -8.95
N GLY A 262 -5.30 13.48 -10.15
CA GLY A 262 -4.69 14.02 -11.37
C GLY A 262 -3.39 13.31 -11.78
N VAL A 263 -3.33 11.98 -11.59
CA VAL A 263 -2.16 11.19 -12.00
C VAL A 263 -1.92 11.29 -13.49
N THR A 264 -0.69 11.56 -13.89
CA THR A 264 -0.26 11.67 -15.29
C THR A 264 0.63 10.51 -15.72
N GLY A 265 1.31 9.85 -14.80
CA GLY A 265 2.19 8.71 -15.06
C GLY A 265 2.07 7.61 -14.00
N ILE A 266 2.05 6.36 -14.45
CA ILE A 266 2.09 5.17 -13.60
C ILE A 266 3.32 4.35 -13.98
N LEU A 267 4.21 4.10 -13.00
CA LEU A 267 5.35 3.21 -13.16
C LEU A 267 5.11 1.94 -12.32
N GLU A 268 5.09 0.79 -12.99
CA GLU A 268 4.95 -0.51 -12.35
C GLU A 268 6.32 -1.13 -12.12
N VAL A 269 6.61 -1.49 -10.86
CA VAL A 269 7.85 -2.19 -10.49
C VAL A 269 7.80 -3.68 -10.87
N PRO A 270 8.96 -4.37 -10.99
CA PRO A 270 9.00 -5.78 -11.41
C PRO A 270 8.15 -6.72 -10.54
N PRO A 271 7.68 -7.79 -11.19
CA PRO A 271 7.70 -8.16 -12.61
C PRO A 271 6.54 -7.52 -13.38
N ALA A 272 6.73 -6.31 -13.81
CA ALA A 272 5.74 -5.39 -14.34
C ALA A 272 5.01 -5.86 -15.61
N GLY A 273 3.83 -5.26 -15.88
CA GLY A 273 3.05 -5.45 -17.09
C GLY A 273 1.57 -5.69 -16.84
N THR A 274 1.20 -6.18 -15.66
CA THR A 274 -0.20 -6.49 -15.32
C THR A 274 -0.98 -5.21 -15.00
N LEU A 275 -0.49 -4.40 -14.07
CA LEU A 275 -1.19 -3.18 -13.63
C LEU A 275 -1.13 -2.08 -14.68
N THR A 276 -0.02 -1.94 -15.39
CA THR A 276 0.08 -1.03 -16.55
C THR A 276 -0.90 -1.44 -17.65
N GLY A 277 -1.10 -2.75 -17.87
CA GLY A 277 -2.11 -3.26 -18.81
C GLY A 277 -3.54 -2.91 -18.38
N ILE A 278 -3.86 -2.97 -17.10
CA ILE A 278 -5.15 -2.54 -16.53
C ILE A 278 -5.31 -1.01 -16.67
N ALA A 279 -4.29 -0.26 -16.24
CA ALA A 279 -4.30 1.20 -16.28
C ALA A 279 -4.53 1.77 -17.68
N LYS A 280 -3.90 1.20 -18.71
CA LYS A 280 -4.11 1.60 -20.13
C LYS A 280 -5.57 1.53 -20.57
N ARG A 281 -6.35 0.59 -20.03
CA ARG A 281 -7.78 0.46 -20.33
C ARG A 281 -8.65 1.40 -19.50
N ALA A 282 -8.30 1.57 -18.22
CA ALA A 282 -9.14 2.27 -17.25
C ALA A 282 -8.84 3.76 -17.12
N LEU A 283 -7.58 4.17 -17.30
CA LEU A 283 -7.10 5.54 -17.06
C LEU A 283 -6.63 6.17 -18.38
N LYS A 284 -7.60 6.55 -19.23
CA LYS A 284 -7.30 7.20 -20.51
C LYS A 284 -6.51 8.49 -20.30
N GLY A 285 -5.43 8.67 -21.08
CA GLY A 285 -4.56 9.86 -20.99
C GLY A 285 -3.45 9.77 -19.95
N VAL A 286 -3.43 8.73 -19.11
CA VAL A 286 -2.33 8.46 -18.18
C VAL A 286 -1.26 7.62 -18.89
N GLU A 287 -0.02 8.09 -18.88
CA GLU A 287 1.11 7.33 -19.42
C GLU A 287 1.50 6.21 -18.45
N THR A 288 2.00 5.11 -19.01
CA THR A 288 2.39 3.95 -18.19
C THR A 288 3.78 3.44 -18.58
N PHE A 289 4.57 3.09 -17.59
CA PHE A 289 5.87 2.45 -17.75
C PHE A 289 5.93 1.14 -16.95
N ALA A 290 6.23 0.03 -17.63
CA ALA A 290 6.43 -1.26 -16.99
C ALA A 290 7.94 -1.52 -16.87
N LEU A 291 8.51 -1.34 -15.68
CA LEU A 291 9.92 -1.59 -15.40
C LEU A 291 10.13 -3.09 -15.17
N LYS A 292 10.60 -3.79 -16.20
CA LYS A 292 10.78 -5.26 -16.15
C LYS A 292 12.21 -5.67 -15.86
N THR A 293 13.18 -4.97 -16.45
CA THR A 293 14.59 -5.33 -16.44
C THR A 293 15.46 -4.10 -16.17
N PRO A 294 16.67 -4.25 -15.62
CA PRO A 294 17.50 -3.12 -15.20
C PRO A 294 18.03 -2.28 -16.36
N ASP A 295 18.12 -2.80 -17.58
CA ASP A 295 18.47 -2.02 -18.78
C ASP A 295 17.46 -0.89 -19.06
N GLN A 296 16.26 -0.98 -18.48
CA GLN A 296 15.21 0.05 -18.58
C GLN A 296 15.33 1.14 -17.51
N LEU A 297 16.29 1.06 -16.57
CA LEU A 297 16.39 2.01 -15.44
C LEU A 297 16.56 3.46 -15.89
N ASP A 298 17.35 3.72 -16.94
CA ASP A 298 17.53 5.10 -17.41
C ASP A 298 16.25 5.66 -18.04
N ALA A 299 15.58 4.88 -18.87
CA ALA A 299 14.27 5.26 -19.40
C ALA A 299 13.19 5.41 -18.30
N ALA A 300 13.26 4.60 -17.23
CA ALA A 300 12.41 4.74 -16.07
C ALA A 300 12.70 6.04 -15.31
N ARG A 301 13.96 6.46 -15.17
CA ARG A 301 14.35 7.75 -14.56
C ARG A 301 13.84 8.94 -15.39
N GLU A 302 13.93 8.85 -16.71
CA GLU A 302 13.35 9.88 -17.60
C GLU A 302 11.83 9.95 -17.44
N PHE A 303 11.16 8.80 -17.36
CA PHE A 303 9.71 8.74 -17.09
C PHE A 303 9.36 9.33 -15.73
N VAL A 304 10.13 9.03 -14.68
CA VAL A 304 9.99 9.63 -13.36
C VAL A 304 10.12 11.14 -13.44
N ALA A 305 11.19 11.65 -14.06
CA ALA A 305 11.44 13.08 -14.19
C ALA A 305 10.31 13.82 -14.94
N LYS A 306 9.74 13.17 -15.96
CA LYS A 306 8.61 13.70 -16.74
C LYS A 306 7.32 13.88 -15.92
N HIS A 307 7.06 12.95 -14.99
CA HIS A 307 5.81 12.90 -14.24
C HIS A 307 5.95 13.31 -12.77
N ALA A 308 7.20 13.55 -12.31
CA ALA A 308 7.45 14.03 -10.96
C ALA A 308 6.66 15.32 -10.70
N GLU A 309 6.07 15.44 -9.51
CA GLU A 309 5.48 16.69 -9.09
C GLU A 309 6.60 17.71 -8.86
N THR A 310 6.60 18.79 -9.65
CA THR A 310 7.44 19.95 -9.36
C THR A 310 6.97 20.56 -8.03
N ALA A 311 7.82 20.48 -7.02
CA ALA A 311 7.92 21.27 -5.78
C ALA A 311 6.63 21.65 -4.98
N HIS A 312 5.43 21.24 -5.36
CA HIS A 312 4.18 21.68 -4.70
C HIS A 312 3.35 20.54 -4.10
N ASN A 313 3.96 19.37 -3.81
CA ASN A 313 3.27 18.38 -2.98
C ASN A 313 3.40 18.80 -1.52
N PRO A 314 2.33 19.23 -0.83
CA PRO A 314 2.41 19.62 0.57
C PRO A 314 2.82 18.48 1.50
N LEU A 315 2.80 17.21 1.03
CA LEU A 315 3.34 16.05 1.75
C LEU A 315 4.85 15.85 1.51
N ASN A 316 5.44 16.45 0.44
CA ASN A 316 6.88 16.40 0.14
C ASN A 316 7.63 17.63 0.66
N ALA A 317 6.94 18.72 1.01
CA ALA A 317 7.51 19.69 1.92
C ALA A 317 7.91 18.94 3.20
N ALA A 318 9.09 19.22 3.76
CA ALA A 318 9.41 18.86 5.13
C ALA A 318 8.15 19.11 5.96
N PRO A 319 7.71 18.19 6.82
CA PRO A 319 6.40 18.32 7.44
C PRO A 319 6.29 19.71 8.06
N ASN A 320 5.48 20.56 7.44
CA ASN A 320 5.21 21.91 7.92
C ASN A 320 4.31 21.84 9.17
N TRP A 321 4.56 20.81 9.97
CA TRP A 321 3.88 20.64 11.24
C TRP A 321 4.63 21.47 12.28
N ARG A 322 3.92 22.28 12.97
CA ARG A 322 4.39 22.84 14.23
C ARG A 322 3.81 21.98 15.33
N LEU A 323 4.69 21.53 16.21
CA LEU A 323 4.27 20.89 17.45
C LEU A 323 4.25 21.95 18.55
N LEU A 324 3.10 22.10 19.17
CA LEU A 324 3.03 22.77 20.45
C LEU A 324 3.44 21.78 21.53
N VAL A 325 4.42 22.12 22.34
CA VAL A 325 4.99 21.24 23.37
C VAL A 325 4.77 21.83 24.78
N ALA A 326 4.73 20.95 25.78
CA ALA A 326 4.62 21.36 27.15
C ALA A 326 5.92 22.07 27.61
N PRO A 327 5.86 23.27 28.18
CA PRO A 327 7.05 24.02 28.66
C PRO A 327 7.63 23.45 29.95
N PHE A 328 6.81 22.85 30.80
CA PHE A 328 7.17 22.23 32.07
C PHE A 328 6.24 21.07 32.42
N SER A 329 6.58 20.34 33.51
CA SER A 329 5.72 19.24 33.99
C SER A 329 4.49 19.78 34.70
N GLY A 330 3.31 19.33 34.27
CA GLY A 330 2.03 19.75 34.82
C GLY A 330 0.89 18.92 34.31
N THR A 331 -0.30 19.44 34.44
CA THR A 331 -1.53 18.89 33.89
C THR A 331 -2.02 19.78 32.73
N VAL A 332 -2.34 19.21 31.60
CA VAL A 332 -2.86 19.96 30.49
C VAL A 332 -4.35 20.22 30.64
N GLN A 333 -4.75 21.47 30.38
CA GLN A 333 -6.15 21.87 30.20
C GLN A 333 -6.29 22.29 28.73
N ARG A 334 -7.12 21.56 27.99
CA ARG A 334 -7.36 21.83 26.56
C ARG A 334 -8.22 23.09 26.39
N GLY A 335 -7.91 23.89 25.40
CA GLY A 335 -8.76 24.99 24.94
C GLY A 335 -9.94 24.50 24.10
N GLU A 336 -10.75 25.44 23.63
CA GLU A 336 -11.95 25.17 22.85
C GLU A 336 -11.73 24.56 21.45
N PRO A 337 -10.63 24.87 20.70
CA PRO A 337 -10.47 24.40 19.33
C PRO A 337 -10.32 22.87 19.25
N ASP A 338 -11.15 22.23 18.43
CA ASP A 338 -11.08 20.80 18.09
C ASP A 338 -10.22 20.53 16.86
N ALA A 339 -9.87 19.26 16.64
CA ALA A 339 -9.17 18.85 15.44
C ALA A 339 -9.95 19.24 14.17
N GLY A 340 -9.26 19.84 13.20
CA GLY A 340 -9.82 20.43 11.99
C GLY A 340 -10.13 21.93 12.08
N SER A 341 -10.05 22.55 13.26
CA SER A 341 -10.29 24.00 13.45
C SER A 341 -9.21 24.83 12.78
N VAL A 342 -9.61 25.93 12.12
CA VAL A 342 -8.70 26.94 11.62
C VAL A 342 -8.39 27.91 12.73
N LEU A 343 -7.12 28.00 13.10
CA LEU A 343 -6.62 28.81 14.20
C LEU A 343 -6.20 30.20 13.72
N ALA A 344 -6.57 31.22 14.48
CA ALA A 344 -6.06 32.58 14.30
C ALA A 344 -4.69 32.73 15.01
N PRO A 345 -3.79 33.64 14.54
CA PRO A 345 -2.60 34.01 15.28
C PRO A 345 -2.96 34.52 16.68
N GLY A 346 -2.33 33.98 17.73
CA GLY A 346 -2.59 34.34 19.11
C GLY A 346 -3.81 33.63 19.74
N GLU A 347 -4.44 32.70 19.07
CA GLU A 347 -5.54 31.91 19.63
C GLU A 347 -5.06 30.96 20.75
N HIS A 348 -5.80 30.96 21.86
CA HIS A 348 -5.47 30.11 23.01
C HIS A 348 -5.79 28.65 22.73
N LEU A 349 -4.81 27.76 22.93
CA LEU A 349 -4.92 26.34 22.62
C LEU A 349 -4.93 25.45 23.87
N ALA A 350 -4.07 25.72 24.84
CA ALA A 350 -3.97 24.91 26.03
C ALA A 350 -3.45 25.74 27.21
N THR A 351 -3.67 25.26 28.42
CA THR A 351 -3.03 25.78 29.63
C THR A 351 -2.34 24.61 30.34
N ILE A 352 -1.06 24.78 30.69
CA ILE A 352 -0.36 23.82 31.52
C ILE A 352 -0.36 24.34 32.96
N VAL A 353 -0.85 23.53 33.88
CA VAL A 353 -0.99 23.88 35.29
C VAL A 353 -0.12 22.95 36.12
N SER A 354 0.71 23.53 37.00
CA SER A 354 1.46 22.81 38.03
C SER A 354 1.18 23.40 39.41
N ARG A 355 1.79 22.83 40.44
CA ARG A 355 1.69 23.41 41.82
C ARG A 355 2.38 24.76 41.99
N ARG A 356 3.25 25.14 41.05
CA ARG A 356 4.12 26.33 41.16
C ARG A 356 3.84 27.39 40.13
N GLU A 357 3.32 26.99 38.98
CA GLU A 357 3.13 27.87 37.81
C GLU A 357 1.99 27.40 36.91
N GLU A 358 1.44 28.34 36.18
CA GLU A 358 0.44 28.16 35.15
C GLU A 358 0.88 28.92 33.91
N GLN A 359 0.82 28.28 32.72
CA GLN A 359 1.16 28.94 31.46
C GLN A 359 0.15 28.60 30.40
N LYS A 360 -0.36 29.66 29.75
CA LYS A 360 -1.21 29.54 28.53
C LYS A 360 -0.35 29.38 27.30
N LEU A 361 -0.77 28.48 26.42
CA LEU A 361 -0.12 28.19 25.16
C LEU A 361 -1.02 28.67 24.01
N PHE A 362 -0.43 29.34 23.03
CA PHE A 362 -1.16 30.00 21.95
C PHE A 362 -0.67 29.53 20.59
N ALA A 363 -1.52 29.62 19.58
CA ALA A 363 -1.15 29.46 18.17
C ALA A 363 -0.41 30.72 17.68
N GLU A 364 0.91 30.79 17.88
CA GLU A 364 1.70 32.02 17.58
C GLU A 364 1.49 32.56 16.14
N HIS A 365 1.34 31.68 15.18
CA HIS A 365 1.25 32.01 13.74
C HIS A 365 -0.08 31.61 13.09
N GLY A 366 -1.02 31.09 13.87
CA GLY A 366 -2.23 30.49 13.31
C GLY A 366 -1.97 29.18 12.57
N GLY A 367 -2.97 28.69 11.83
CA GLY A 367 -2.89 27.45 11.06
C GLY A 367 -4.16 26.61 11.15
N THR A 368 -4.02 25.30 10.96
CA THR A 368 -5.11 24.34 11.18
C THR A 368 -4.69 23.35 12.23
N LEU A 369 -5.47 23.17 13.29
CA LEU A 369 -5.26 22.16 14.30
C LEU A 369 -5.52 20.78 13.66
N ILE A 370 -4.49 19.94 13.55
CA ILE A 370 -4.60 18.63 12.90
C ILE A 370 -5.11 17.61 13.92
N GLU A 371 -4.45 17.55 15.08
CA GLU A 371 -4.83 16.61 16.13
C GLU A 371 -4.34 17.06 17.49
N TRP A 372 -5.04 16.62 18.54
CA TRP A 372 -4.57 16.62 19.91
C TRP A 372 -3.81 15.32 20.16
N LEU A 373 -2.64 15.43 20.79
CA LEU A 373 -1.78 14.29 21.15
C LEU A 373 -1.91 13.92 22.63
N VAL A 374 -2.76 14.63 23.36
CA VAL A 374 -3.05 14.45 24.79
C VAL A 374 -4.54 14.67 25.03
N GLU A 375 -5.09 14.08 26.07
CA GLU A 375 -6.44 14.34 26.55
C GLU A 375 -6.47 15.45 27.58
N ASP A 376 -7.67 16.04 27.80
CA ASP A 376 -7.84 17.03 28.85
C ASP A 376 -7.60 16.41 30.24
N GLY A 377 -6.78 17.06 31.06
CA GLY A 377 -6.40 16.53 32.36
C GLY A 377 -5.20 15.59 32.38
N ASP A 378 -4.60 15.27 31.24
CA ASP A 378 -3.42 14.39 31.18
C ASP A 378 -2.19 15.03 31.86
N PRO A 379 -1.39 14.24 32.58
CA PRO A 379 -0.07 14.69 33.08
C PRO A 379 0.91 14.78 31.91
N VAL A 380 1.66 15.86 31.83
CA VAL A 380 2.63 16.13 30.77
C VAL A 380 4.02 16.45 31.34
N SER A 381 5.04 16.12 30.52
CA SER A 381 6.45 16.38 30.82
C SER A 381 7.02 17.49 29.93
N PRO A 382 8.09 18.20 30.31
CA PRO A 382 8.71 19.22 29.48
C PRO A 382 9.09 18.68 28.10
N GLY A 383 8.76 19.40 27.02
CA GLY A 383 9.03 19.00 25.66
C GLY A 383 8.06 17.95 25.10
N GLN A 384 7.11 17.45 25.88
CA GLN A 384 6.09 16.52 25.40
C GLN A 384 5.19 17.22 24.38
N PRO A 385 5.00 16.65 23.18
CA PRO A 385 4.07 17.18 22.18
C PRO A 385 2.62 17.12 22.68
N LEU A 386 1.90 18.21 22.50
CA LEU A 386 0.50 18.38 22.93
C LEU A 386 -0.45 18.45 21.73
N ILE A 387 -0.04 19.19 20.71
CA ILE A 387 -0.88 19.54 19.57
C ILE A 387 -0.01 19.52 18.31
N ARG A 388 -0.60 19.02 17.22
CA ARG A 388 -0.06 19.14 15.87
C ARG A 388 -0.83 20.19 15.09
N ILE A 389 -0.11 21.21 14.58
CA ILE A 389 -0.69 22.32 13.83
C ILE A 389 -0.10 22.33 12.41
N HIS A 390 -0.92 22.40 11.38
CA HIS A 390 -0.48 22.72 10.03
C HIS A 390 -0.46 24.25 9.87
N PRO A 391 0.71 24.85 9.59
CA PRO A 391 0.78 26.29 9.39
C PRO A 391 -0.05 26.71 8.17
N LYS A 392 -0.69 27.86 8.23
CA LYS A 392 -1.36 28.47 7.07
C LYS A 392 -0.29 28.78 6.03
N ALA A 393 -0.50 28.39 4.77
CA ALA A 393 0.40 28.78 3.70
C ALA A 393 0.50 30.30 3.70
N GLU A 394 1.72 30.83 3.86
CA GLU A 394 1.98 32.24 3.64
C GLU A 394 1.62 32.53 2.18
N ALA A 395 0.70 33.46 1.96
CA ALA A 395 0.46 33.94 0.62
C ALA A 395 1.80 34.50 0.08
N ALA A 396 2.29 33.89 -1.00
CA ALA A 396 3.47 34.40 -1.69
C ALA A 396 3.22 35.86 -2.04
N VAL A 397 4.05 36.77 -1.49
CA VAL A 397 4.09 38.18 -1.85
C VAL A 397 4.80 38.31 -3.18
#